data_d0c8ad5f8f1fdb341d5eaf81e510ac76
#
_entry.id   d0c8ad5f8f1fdb341d5eaf81e510ac76
#
_cell.length_a   1.000
_cell.length_b   1.000
_cell.length_c   1.000
_cell.angle_alpha   90.00
_cell.angle_beta   90.00
_cell.angle_gamma   90.00
#
_symmetry.space_group_name_H-M   'P 1'
#
loop_
_entity.id
_entity.type
_entity.pdbx_description
1 polymer ?
#
loop_
_entity_poly.entity_id
_entity_poly.type
_entity_poly.pdbx_seq_one_letter_code
_entity_poly.pdbx_strand_id
1 'polypeptide(L)'
;MVRSAGGSAQLVAKEGDYALIKLPSGETRKVLQDCMATIGQVSNTDHENVTIGKAGRTRWLGRRPHNRGVSMNPVDHPHGGGEGKTSGGRHPVTPWGQPTKGYKTRRNKRTTKFIARSRHLRKGT
;
A
#
# COMPACT_ATOMS: atom_id res chain seq x y z
N MET A 1 2.47 -6.45 12.40
CA MET A 1 2.17 -5.19 11.69
C MET A 1 3.27 -4.83 10.70
N VAL A 2 4.52 -4.79 11.09
CA VAL A 2 5.67 -4.46 10.22
C VAL A 2 6.41 -5.75 9.90
N ARG A 3 6.28 -6.27 8.67
CA ARG A 3 6.83 -7.58 8.28
C ARG A 3 7.66 -7.54 6.99
N SER A 4 7.63 -6.42 6.27
CA SER A 4 8.39 -6.28 5.02
C SER A 4 9.89 -6.19 5.30
N ALA A 5 10.70 -6.69 4.38
CA ALA A 5 12.16 -6.61 4.45
C ALA A 5 12.63 -5.18 4.75
N GLY A 6 13.55 -5.02 5.69
CA GLY A 6 14.05 -3.72 6.13
C GLY A 6 13.05 -2.85 6.89
N GLY A 7 11.82 -3.33 7.13
CA GLY A 7 10.79 -2.56 7.83
C GLY A 7 11.06 -2.42 9.32
N SER A 8 10.71 -1.27 9.89
CA SER A 8 10.73 -1.03 11.32
C SER A 8 9.58 -0.10 11.72
N ALA A 9 9.18 -0.14 12.98
CA ALA A 9 8.24 0.79 13.58
C ALA A 9 8.87 1.44 14.80
N GLN A 10 8.45 2.64 15.12
CA GLN A 10 8.98 3.40 16.24
C GLN A 10 7.98 3.42 17.39
N LEU A 11 8.42 3.06 18.58
CA LEU A 11 7.66 3.29 19.81
C LEU A 11 7.72 4.79 20.15
N VAL A 12 6.55 5.44 20.18
CA VAL A 12 6.44 6.89 20.44
C VAL A 12 6.21 7.15 21.91
N ALA A 13 5.25 6.46 22.51
CA ALA A 13 4.89 6.65 23.93
C ALA A 13 4.20 5.38 24.47
N LYS A 14 4.12 5.29 25.81
CA LYS A 14 3.30 4.33 26.54
C LYS A 14 2.31 5.12 27.38
N GLU A 15 1.01 4.83 27.21
CA GLU A 15 -0.09 5.55 27.88
C GLU A 15 -1.12 4.54 28.39
N GLY A 16 -1.23 4.43 29.72
CA GLY A 16 -2.11 3.43 30.35
C GLY A 16 -1.78 2.02 29.86
N ASP A 17 -2.78 1.30 29.38
CA ASP A 17 -2.62 -0.08 28.88
C ASP A 17 -2.13 -0.15 27.42
N TYR A 18 -1.87 1.00 26.79
CA TYR A 18 -1.53 1.08 25.37
C TYR A 18 -0.15 1.66 25.12
N ALA A 19 0.50 1.13 24.09
CA ALA A 19 1.70 1.69 23.46
C ALA A 19 1.32 2.37 22.14
N LEU A 20 1.83 3.59 21.92
CA LEU A 20 1.70 4.32 20.67
C LEU A 20 2.86 3.95 19.74
N ILE A 21 2.54 3.36 18.60
CA ILE A 21 3.52 2.89 17.62
C ILE A 21 3.34 3.64 16.31
N LYS A 22 4.40 4.29 15.84
CA LYS A 22 4.44 4.90 14.51
C LYS A 22 4.89 3.86 13.48
N LEU A 23 4.00 3.57 12.54
CA LEU A 23 4.23 2.61 11.46
C LEU A 23 5.01 3.23 10.29
N PRO A 24 5.65 2.43 9.41
CA PRO A 24 6.34 2.93 8.22
C PRO A 24 5.46 3.77 7.30
N SER A 25 4.15 3.53 7.28
CA SER A 25 3.18 4.32 6.52
C SER A 25 2.95 5.74 7.06
N GLY A 26 3.50 6.07 8.25
CA GLY A 26 3.27 7.33 8.96
C GLY A 26 2.05 7.32 9.88
N GLU A 27 1.24 6.26 9.85
CA GLU A 27 0.11 6.10 10.77
C GLU A 27 0.61 5.77 12.18
N THR A 28 0.06 6.44 13.21
CA THR A 28 0.32 6.10 14.61
C THR A 28 -0.86 5.34 15.17
N ARG A 29 -0.60 4.18 15.74
CA ARG A 29 -1.62 3.28 16.28
C ARG A 29 -1.38 2.94 17.75
N LYS A 30 -2.48 2.71 18.45
CA LYS A 30 -2.51 2.15 19.81
C LYS A 30 -2.47 0.63 19.73
N VAL A 31 -1.56 0.01 20.46
CA VAL A 31 -1.43 -1.44 20.62
C VAL A 31 -1.35 -1.75 22.11
N LEU A 32 -1.95 -2.84 22.55
CA LEU A 32 -1.86 -3.25 23.96
C LEU A 32 -0.39 -3.47 24.34
N GLN A 33 -0.01 -3.06 25.55
CA GLN A 33 1.38 -3.17 26.04
C GLN A 33 1.82 -4.61 26.23
N ASP A 34 0.88 -5.53 26.50
CA ASP A 34 1.16 -6.97 26.67
C ASP A 34 1.55 -7.67 25.36
N CYS A 35 1.38 -7.01 24.22
CA CYS A 35 1.77 -7.57 22.93
C CYS A 35 3.28 -7.72 22.84
N MET A 36 3.75 -8.93 22.55
CA MET A 36 5.15 -9.19 22.27
C MET A 36 5.60 -8.54 20.97
N ALA A 37 6.85 -8.07 20.95
CA ALA A 37 7.48 -7.47 19.79
C ALA A 37 8.94 -7.89 19.68
N THR A 38 9.44 -7.97 18.45
CA THR A 38 10.87 -8.13 18.19
C THR A 38 11.51 -6.75 18.11
N ILE A 39 12.59 -6.55 18.89
CA ILE A 39 13.35 -5.29 18.89
C ILE A 39 14.31 -5.29 17.71
N GLY A 40 14.36 -4.18 16.99
CA GLY A 40 15.25 -3.98 15.85
C GLY A 40 14.52 -3.81 14.52
N GLN A 41 15.17 -4.20 13.46
CA GLN A 41 14.71 -4.05 12.08
C GLN A 41 14.60 -5.42 11.41
N VAL A 42 13.60 -5.59 10.55
CA VAL A 42 13.49 -6.79 9.73
C VAL A 42 14.69 -6.90 8.80
N SER A 43 15.26 -8.10 8.69
CA SER A 43 16.44 -8.36 7.87
C SER A 43 16.19 -8.14 6.37
N ASN A 44 17.25 -8.33 5.56
CA ASN A 44 17.24 -8.10 4.12
C ASN A 44 16.91 -6.65 3.74
N THR A 45 17.59 -5.71 4.36
CA THR A 45 17.37 -4.26 4.23
C THR A 45 17.49 -3.74 2.80
N ASP A 46 18.35 -4.36 2.01
CA ASP A 46 18.62 -3.94 0.63
C ASP A 46 17.66 -4.55 -0.41
N HIS A 47 16.65 -5.29 0.04
CA HIS A 47 15.69 -5.94 -0.87
C HIS A 47 14.98 -4.93 -1.80
N GLU A 48 14.68 -3.75 -1.29
CA GLU A 48 14.03 -2.68 -2.07
C GLU A 48 14.93 -2.17 -3.22
N ASN A 49 16.25 -2.22 -3.03
CA ASN A 49 17.24 -1.72 -4.00
C ASN A 49 17.56 -2.73 -5.11
N VAL A 50 17.04 -3.95 -5.03
CA VAL A 50 17.32 -5.00 -6.02
C VAL A 50 16.67 -4.68 -7.35
N THR A 51 17.49 -4.54 -8.38
CA THR A 51 17.04 -4.36 -9.77
C THR A 51 17.03 -5.70 -10.48
N ILE A 52 15.88 -6.08 -11.05
CA ILE A 52 15.73 -7.36 -11.76
C ILE A 52 16.52 -7.36 -13.07
N GLY A 53 16.65 -6.20 -13.72
CA GLY A 53 17.48 -5.95 -14.90
C GLY A 53 16.84 -6.36 -16.23
N LYS A 54 16.20 -7.51 -16.32
CA LYS A 54 15.58 -8.00 -17.56
C LYS A 54 14.23 -8.69 -17.33
N ALA A 55 13.38 -8.65 -18.36
CA ALA A 55 12.06 -9.27 -18.32
C ALA A 55 12.13 -10.80 -18.13
N GLY A 56 13.15 -11.46 -18.67
CA GLY A 56 13.35 -12.89 -18.50
C GLY A 56 13.50 -13.31 -17.03
N ARG A 57 14.23 -12.52 -16.23
CA ARG A 57 14.36 -12.80 -14.79
C ARG A 57 13.02 -12.70 -14.06
N THR A 58 12.16 -11.73 -14.45
CA THR A 58 10.80 -11.63 -13.93
C THR A 58 9.98 -12.88 -14.23
N ARG A 59 10.15 -13.45 -15.44
CA ARG A 59 9.50 -14.71 -15.85
C ARG A 59 10.02 -15.89 -15.03
N TRP A 60 11.29 -15.94 -14.73
CA TRP A 60 11.89 -16.98 -13.88
C TRP A 60 11.31 -16.94 -12.44
N LEU A 61 10.91 -15.77 -11.97
CA LEU A 61 10.23 -15.60 -10.68
C LEU A 61 8.73 -15.97 -10.72
N GLY A 62 8.25 -16.54 -11.85
CA GLY A 62 6.86 -16.96 -12.03
C GLY A 62 5.88 -15.82 -12.32
N ARG A 63 6.37 -14.62 -12.58
CA ARG A 63 5.49 -13.45 -12.86
C ARG A 63 5.22 -13.33 -14.35
N ARG A 64 3.96 -13.18 -14.70
CA ARG A 64 3.55 -12.86 -16.08
C ARG A 64 3.59 -11.35 -16.33
N PRO A 65 3.69 -10.90 -17.59
CA PRO A 65 3.60 -9.49 -17.94
C PRO A 65 2.27 -8.89 -17.46
N HIS A 66 2.35 -7.66 -16.99
CA HIS A 66 1.17 -6.89 -16.60
C HIS A 66 0.65 -6.07 -17.78
N ASN A 67 -0.61 -6.27 -18.15
CA ASN A 67 -1.29 -5.48 -19.16
C ASN A 67 -1.99 -4.27 -18.54
N ARG A 68 -1.82 -3.11 -19.17
CA ARG A 68 -2.53 -1.89 -18.76
C ARG A 68 -3.94 -1.90 -19.34
N GLY A 69 -4.91 -1.30 -18.65
CA GLY A 69 -6.29 -1.20 -19.13
C GLY A 69 -6.43 -0.49 -20.48
N VAL A 70 -5.56 0.49 -20.77
CA VAL A 70 -5.53 1.19 -22.09
C VAL A 70 -5.13 0.29 -23.26
N SER A 71 -4.51 -0.84 -23.01
CA SER A 71 -4.11 -1.83 -24.02
C SER A 71 -5.19 -2.89 -24.27
N MET A 72 -6.31 -2.80 -23.58
CA MET A 72 -7.43 -3.74 -23.66
C MET A 72 -8.55 -3.18 -24.54
N ASN A 73 -9.50 -4.05 -24.89
CA ASN A 73 -10.72 -3.64 -25.57
C ASN A 73 -11.72 -3.01 -24.57
N PRO A 74 -12.70 -2.21 -25.05
CA PRO A 74 -13.71 -1.61 -24.18
C PRO A 74 -14.50 -2.61 -23.33
N VAL A 75 -14.68 -3.83 -23.81
CA VAL A 75 -15.36 -4.91 -23.08
C VAL A 75 -14.57 -5.39 -21.86
N ASP A 76 -13.24 -5.29 -21.91
CA ASP A 76 -12.34 -5.82 -20.88
C ASP A 76 -11.99 -4.80 -19.78
N HIS A 77 -11.99 -3.52 -20.13
CA HIS A 77 -11.60 -2.46 -19.21
C HIS A 77 -12.24 -1.11 -19.56
N PRO A 78 -12.67 -0.30 -18.57
CA PRO A 78 -13.20 1.04 -18.81
C PRO A 78 -12.25 2.01 -19.55
N HIS A 79 -10.94 1.75 -19.52
CA HIS A 79 -9.93 2.51 -20.27
C HIS A 79 -9.63 1.93 -21.67
N GLY A 80 -10.30 0.86 -22.04
CA GLY A 80 -10.07 0.17 -23.30
C GLY A 80 -10.58 0.94 -24.51
N GLY A 81 -10.09 0.53 -25.68
CA GLY A 81 -10.47 1.09 -26.98
C GLY A 81 -9.55 2.20 -27.48
N GLY A 82 -9.93 2.81 -28.60
CA GLY A 82 -9.20 3.85 -29.31
C GLY A 82 -8.25 3.31 -30.37
N GLU A 83 -7.67 4.23 -31.15
CA GLU A 83 -6.68 3.92 -32.18
C GLU A 83 -5.27 4.26 -31.72
N GLY A 84 -4.31 3.35 -31.96
CA GLY A 84 -2.90 3.53 -31.61
C GLY A 84 -2.66 3.79 -30.13
N LYS A 85 -1.85 4.78 -29.79
CA LYS A 85 -1.57 5.18 -28.41
C LYS A 85 -2.65 6.14 -27.92
N THR A 86 -3.69 5.62 -27.29
CA THR A 86 -4.74 6.44 -26.70
C THR A 86 -4.47 6.71 -25.22
N SER A 87 -5.02 7.81 -24.72
CA SER A 87 -5.08 8.10 -23.27
C SER A 87 -6.23 7.31 -22.63
N GLY A 88 -6.28 7.27 -21.30
CA GLY A 88 -7.36 6.59 -20.57
C GLY A 88 -8.76 7.17 -20.80
N GLY A 89 -8.87 8.40 -21.34
CA GLY A 89 -10.12 9.07 -21.69
C GLY A 89 -11.04 9.44 -20.52
N ARG A 90 -10.67 9.10 -19.31
CA ARG A 90 -11.44 9.33 -18.06
C ARG A 90 -10.55 9.31 -16.84
N HIS A 91 -11.10 9.62 -15.67
CA HIS A 91 -10.38 9.45 -14.41
C HIS A 91 -9.95 7.98 -14.23
N PRO A 92 -8.74 7.73 -13.65
CA PRO A 92 -8.24 6.38 -13.47
C PRO A 92 -9.19 5.53 -12.63
N VAL A 93 -9.57 4.39 -13.19
CA VAL A 93 -10.46 3.42 -12.53
C VAL A 93 -9.90 2.00 -12.62
N THR A 94 -10.39 1.12 -11.75
CA THR A 94 -10.12 -0.31 -11.79
C THR A 94 -10.92 -0.96 -12.94
N PRO A 95 -10.63 -2.23 -13.30
CA PRO A 95 -11.45 -2.99 -14.27
C PRO A 95 -12.95 -3.01 -13.94
N TRP A 96 -13.30 -2.85 -12.67
CA TRP A 96 -14.69 -2.83 -12.19
C TRP A 96 -15.27 -1.41 -12.06
N GLY A 97 -14.55 -0.40 -12.54
CA GLY A 97 -15.02 0.99 -12.55
C GLY A 97 -14.80 1.77 -11.25
N GLN A 98 -14.16 1.20 -10.25
CA GLN A 98 -13.87 1.88 -8.99
C GLN A 98 -12.71 2.88 -9.15
N PRO A 99 -12.84 4.13 -8.69
CA PRO A 99 -11.74 5.10 -8.72
C PRO A 99 -10.48 4.58 -8.04
N THR A 100 -9.31 4.71 -8.69
CA THR A 100 -8.02 4.26 -8.16
C THR A 100 -7.30 5.34 -7.36
N LYS A 101 -7.64 6.61 -7.57
CA LYS A 101 -7.05 7.75 -6.86
C LYS A 101 -8.07 8.36 -5.91
N GLY A 102 -7.67 8.57 -4.66
CA GLY A 102 -8.46 9.25 -3.64
C GLY A 102 -9.59 8.43 -3.01
N TYR A 103 -9.92 7.28 -3.53
CA TYR A 103 -10.98 6.43 -2.97
C TYR A 103 -10.55 5.77 -1.67
N LYS A 104 -11.33 5.96 -0.61
CA LYS A 104 -11.05 5.38 0.71
C LYS A 104 -11.54 3.94 0.78
N THR A 105 -10.64 2.98 0.64
CA THR A 105 -10.94 1.54 0.61
C THR A 105 -11.16 0.90 1.98
N ARG A 106 -10.75 1.56 3.08
CA ARG A 106 -10.91 1.03 4.43
C ARG A 106 -12.37 0.94 4.83
N ARG A 107 -12.86 -0.27 5.10
CA ARG A 107 -14.24 -0.55 5.54
C ARG A 107 -14.35 -0.86 7.03
N ASN A 108 -13.28 -1.39 7.65
CA ASN A 108 -13.29 -1.75 9.07
C ASN A 108 -13.24 -0.50 9.95
N LYS A 109 -14.41 -0.06 10.43
CA LYS A 109 -14.55 1.10 11.32
C LYS A 109 -14.32 0.77 12.79
N ARG A 110 -14.49 -0.51 13.19
CA ARG A 110 -14.36 -0.94 14.60
C ARG A 110 -13.00 -0.62 15.20
N THR A 111 -11.93 -0.70 14.40
CA THR A 111 -10.55 -0.45 14.84
C THR A 111 -10.11 0.99 14.63
N THR A 112 -11.00 1.91 14.24
CA THR A 112 -10.68 3.33 14.06
C THR A 112 -10.27 3.98 15.39
N LYS A 113 -10.85 3.56 16.51
CA LYS A 113 -10.51 4.04 17.88
C LYS A 113 -9.03 3.80 18.26
N PHE A 114 -8.37 2.84 17.60
CA PHE A 114 -6.95 2.55 17.83
C PHE A 114 -6.00 3.35 16.93
N ILE A 115 -6.52 4.19 16.03
CA ILE A 115 -5.72 5.08 15.19
C ILE A 115 -5.61 6.42 15.90
N ALA A 116 -4.43 6.70 16.49
CA ALA A 116 -4.16 7.99 17.12
C ALA A 116 -3.92 9.09 16.07
N ARG A 117 -3.20 8.74 14.99
CA ARG A 117 -2.94 9.66 13.87
C ARG A 117 -3.01 8.91 12.55
N SER A 118 -3.89 9.36 11.66
CA SER A 118 -3.99 8.78 10.31
C SER A 118 -2.77 9.13 9.45
N ARG A 119 -2.40 8.22 8.55
CA ARG A 119 -1.40 8.50 7.50
C ARG A 119 -1.86 9.59 6.52
N HIS A 120 -3.15 9.75 6.34
CA HIS A 120 -3.75 10.81 5.54
C HIS A 120 -4.04 12.01 6.44
N LEU A 121 -3.06 12.87 6.63
CA LEU A 121 -3.29 14.16 7.25
C LEU A 121 -4.18 14.98 6.31
N ARG A 122 -5.37 15.36 6.77
CA ARG A 122 -6.07 16.50 6.16
C ARG A 122 -5.17 17.72 6.36
N LYS A 123 -4.64 18.28 5.27
CA LYS A 123 -4.06 19.61 5.32
C LYS A 123 -5.21 20.56 5.67
N GLY A 124 -5.14 21.15 6.84
CA GLY A 124 -5.89 22.32 7.29
C GLY A 124 -7.41 22.24 7.23
N THR A 125 -8.03 22.21 8.34
CA THR A 125 -9.15 23.11 8.70
C THR A 125 -8.62 24.05 9.76
#